data_0996ae85fceac599030f4848c358b4ff
#
_entry.id   0996ae85fceac599030f4848c358b4ff
#
_cell.length_a   1.000
_cell.length_b   1.000
_cell.length_c   1.000
_cell.angle_alpha   90.00
_cell.angle_beta   90.00
_cell.angle_gamma   90.00
#
_symmetry.space_group_name_H-M   'P 1'
#
loop_
_entity.id
_entity.type
_entity.pdbx_description
1 polymer ?
#
loop_
_entity_poly.entity_id
_entity_poly.type
_entity_poly.pdbx_seq_one_letter_code
_entity_poly.pdbx_strand_id
1 'polypeptide(L)'
;MRGLQLCRRIEFRPRVPRRPVTDEGTLSSRSSRHAARSLGLESDLVDGRRAEDIGPAIESLKGKADALYVQSGPLMNTNRVRISTLALAARLPTLSGIRDYVEAAGLMSYGPNYADLFRRAADYVDKILHGAKPADLPVEQPTKFDLVINLTTAKALGLTIPESFLARADEVIE
;
A
#
# COMPACT_ATOMS: atom_id res chain seq x y z
N MET A 1 -12.66 -8.72 -26.36
CA MET A 1 -11.60 -8.92 -25.37
C MET A 1 -10.85 -7.60 -25.19
N ARG A 2 -11.23 -6.77 -24.23
CA ARG A 2 -10.45 -5.58 -23.87
C ARG A 2 -9.83 -5.88 -22.52
N GLY A 3 -8.52 -6.18 -22.55
CA GLY A 3 -7.73 -6.45 -21.37
C GLY A 3 -7.69 -5.26 -20.43
N LEU A 4 -7.58 -5.53 -19.15
CA LEU A 4 -7.35 -4.58 -18.10
C LEU A 4 -6.20 -3.63 -18.48
N GLN A 5 -6.53 -2.41 -18.88
CA GLN A 5 -5.61 -1.29 -18.91
C GLN A 5 -5.74 -0.60 -17.56
N LEU A 6 -5.03 -1.11 -16.58
CA LEU A 6 -4.90 -0.53 -15.25
C LEU A 6 -3.60 0.23 -15.19
N CYS A 7 -3.72 1.46 -14.73
CA CYS A 7 -2.66 2.37 -14.28
C CYS A 7 -1.93 3.19 -15.33
N ARG A 8 -2.37 4.45 -15.47
CA ARG A 8 -1.45 5.59 -15.40
C ARG A 8 -1.50 6.11 -13.97
N ARG A 9 -0.64 5.94 -13.24
CA ARG A 9 0.29 6.23 -12.18
C ARG A 9 0.05 7.36 -11.21
N ILE A 10 0.16 7.12 -9.91
CA ILE A 10 0.88 8.01 -8.98
C ILE A 10 1.05 7.34 -7.62
N GLU A 11 2.27 7.33 -7.10
CA GLU A 11 2.67 6.89 -5.79
C GLU A 11 2.75 8.11 -4.85
N PHE A 12 2.04 8.10 -3.72
CA PHE A 12 2.10 9.16 -2.71
C PHE A 12 3.12 8.81 -1.60
N ARG A 13 4.08 9.71 -1.34
CA ARG A 13 5.14 9.52 -0.35
C ARG A 13 5.29 10.71 0.59
N PRO A 14 5.53 10.49 1.91
CA PRO A 14 6.06 11.55 2.76
C PRO A 14 7.52 11.84 2.40
N ARG A 15 7.85 13.10 2.22
CA ARG A 15 9.24 13.53 2.05
C ARG A 15 9.86 13.77 3.43
N VAL A 16 10.74 12.89 3.85
CA VAL A 16 11.53 13.07 5.07
C VAL A 16 12.59 14.15 4.81
N PRO A 17 12.79 15.15 5.70
CA PRO A 17 13.84 16.15 5.53
C PRO A 17 15.20 15.44 5.50
N ARG A 18 16.07 15.88 4.61
CA ARG A 18 17.44 15.36 4.47
C ARG A 18 18.26 15.58 5.75
N ARG A 19 18.21 14.63 6.65
CA ARG A 19 19.45 14.15 7.29
C ARG A 19 20.08 13.16 6.31
N PRO A 20 21.40 12.90 6.33
CA PRO A 20 21.98 11.80 5.61
C PRO A 20 21.46 10.51 6.24
N VAL A 21 20.24 10.17 5.90
CA VAL A 21 19.57 8.94 6.27
C VAL A 21 19.81 8.00 5.11
N THR A 22 20.41 6.88 5.43
CA THR A 22 20.40 5.66 4.65
C THR A 22 19.25 5.62 3.64
N ASP A 23 19.59 5.32 2.44
CA ASP A 23 18.90 5.31 1.15
C ASP A 23 17.57 4.47 1.10
N GLU A 24 17.03 4.04 2.25
CA GLU A 24 15.84 3.18 2.34
C GLU A 24 14.59 3.80 1.69
N GLY A 25 14.41 5.11 1.88
CA GLY A 25 13.35 5.83 1.21
C GLY A 25 13.49 5.85 -0.32
N THR A 26 14.69 5.89 -0.84
CA THR A 26 15.02 5.94 -2.25
C THR A 26 14.95 4.55 -2.90
N LEU A 27 15.32 3.49 -2.17
CA LEU A 27 15.26 2.12 -2.66
C LEU A 27 13.83 1.65 -2.90
N SER A 28 12.90 1.88 -1.97
CA SER A 28 11.50 1.47 -2.13
C SER A 28 10.84 2.15 -3.33
N SER A 29 11.07 3.45 -3.56
CA SER A 29 10.51 4.15 -4.74
C SER A 29 11.14 3.74 -6.05
N ARG A 30 12.43 3.39 -6.03
CA ARG A 30 13.11 2.84 -7.21
C ARG A 30 12.56 1.47 -7.55
N SER A 31 12.36 0.60 -6.55
CA SER A 31 11.79 -0.73 -6.73
C SER A 31 10.35 -0.68 -7.26
N SER A 32 9.49 0.17 -6.68
CA SER A 32 8.11 0.34 -7.15
C SER A 32 8.06 0.87 -8.59
N ARG A 33 8.90 1.86 -8.93
CA ARG A 33 8.99 2.38 -10.31
C ARG A 33 9.55 1.34 -11.28
N HIS A 34 10.51 0.54 -10.87
CA HIS A 34 11.03 -0.54 -11.71
C HIS A 34 9.94 -1.58 -11.98
N ALA A 35 9.24 -2.02 -10.93
CA ALA A 35 8.13 -2.96 -11.06
C ALA A 35 7.00 -2.40 -11.94
N ALA A 36 6.63 -1.12 -11.78
CA ALA A 36 5.64 -0.49 -12.64
C ALA A 36 6.07 -0.53 -14.11
N ARG A 37 7.31 -0.15 -14.41
CA ARG A 37 7.86 -0.18 -15.79
C ARG A 37 7.86 -1.59 -16.39
N SER A 38 8.22 -2.61 -15.63
CA SER A 38 8.20 -4.01 -16.12
C SER A 38 6.79 -4.50 -16.46
N LEU A 39 5.76 -3.86 -15.88
CA LEU A 39 4.35 -4.09 -16.17
C LEU A 39 3.78 -3.14 -17.25
N GLY A 40 4.63 -2.34 -17.90
CA GLY A 40 4.19 -1.34 -18.88
C GLY A 40 3.43 -0.16 -18.27
N LEU A 41 3.57 0.03 -16.96
CA LEU A 41 2.92 1.10 -16.24
C LEU A 41 3.84 2.30 -16.11
N GLU A 42 3.31 3.53 -16.26
CA GLU A 42 4.01 4.75 -15.93
C GLU A 42 3.75 5.16 -14.47
N SER A 43 4.71 5.60 -13.61
CA SER A 43 4.53 6.03 -12.22
C SER A 43 5.18 7.37 -11.93
N ASP A 44 4.40 8.29 -11.38
CA ASP A 44 4.89 9.56 -10.88
C ASP A 44 4.81 9.56 -9.35
N LEU A 45 5.73 10.21 -8.72
CA LEU A 45 5.80 10.30 -7.28
C LEU A 45 5.23 11.65 -6.84
N VAL A 46 4.22 11.62 -5.97
CA VAL A 46 3.73 12.80 -5.29
C VAL A 46 4.18 12.79 -3.85
N ASP A 47 4.98 13.77 -3.49
CA ASP A 47 5.55 13.91 -2.15
C ASP A 47 4.64 14.76 -1.26
N GLY A 48 4.34 14.29 -0.04
CA GLY A 48 3.75 15.07 1.04
C GLY A 48 4.63 15.01 2.28
N ARG A 49 4.90 16.15 2.90
CA ARG A 49 5.72 16.23 4.11
C ARG A 49 4.88 16.36 5.36
N ARG A 50 3.66 16.84 5.24
CA ARG A 50 2.73 17.16 6.31
C ARG A 50 1.34 16.68 5.96
N ALA A 51 0.48 16.56 6.96
CA ALA A 51 -0.91 16.17 6.76
C ALA A 51 -1.67 17.15 5.85
N GLU A 52 -1.34 18.44 5.90
CA GLU A 52 -1.94 19.48 5.05
C GLU A 52 -1.64 19.30 3.57
N ASP A 53 -0.50 18.69 3.21
CA ASP A 53 -0.10 18.45 1.82
C ASP A 53 -0.95 17.36 1.13
N ILE A 54 -1.61 16.50 1.91
CA ILE A 54 -2.36 15.33 1.40
C ILE A 54 -3.50 15.77 0.46
N GLY A 55 -4.29 16.75 0.88
CA GLY A 55 -5.44 17.23 0.08
C GLY A 55 -5.01 17.79 -1.28
N PRO A 56 -4.16 18.82 -1.32
CA PRO A 56 -3.63 19.38 -2.56
C PRO A 56 -2.94 18.33 -3.45
N ALA A 57 -2.22 17.40 -2.84
CA ALA A 57 -1.55 16.31 -3.56
C ALA A 57 -2.58 15.43 -4.30
N ILE A 58 -3.59 14.90 -3.61
CA ILE A 58 -4.63 14.07 -4.23
C ILE A 58 -5.42 14.84 -5.28
N GLU A 59 -5.76 16.11 -5.02
CA GLU A 59 -6.48 16.94 -6.01
C GLU A 59 -5.64 17.15 -7.28
N SER A 60 -4.33 17.27 -7.16
CA SER A 60 -3.43 17.42 -8.32
C SER A 60 -3.41 16.19 -9.24
N LEU A 61 -3.87 15.02 -8.75
CA LEU A 61 -3.93 13.75 -9.45
C LEU A 61 -5.23 13.56 -10.23
N LYS A 62 -6.27 14.29 -9.87
CA LYS A 62 -7.59 14.16 -10.46
C LYS A 62 -7.56 14.37 -11.97
N GLY A 63 -8.05 13.41 -12.72
CA GLY A 63 -8.03 13.40 -14.18
C GLY A 63 -6.65 13.21 -14.82
N LYS A 64 -5.59 12.98 -14.02
CA LYS A 64 -4.23 12.72 -14.51
C LYS A 64 -3.73 11.33 -14.15
N ALA A 65 -4.31 10.71 -13.13
CA ALA A 65 -3.96 9.36 -12.67
C ALA A 65 -5.18 8.45 -12.76
N ASP A 66 -4.93 7.19 -13.08
CA ASP A 66 -5.97 6.14 -13.14
C ASP A 66 -6.07 5.37 -11.81
N ALA A 67 -5.00 5.37 -11.00
CA ALA A 67 -4.97 4.75 -9.67
C ALA A 67 -3.91 5.39 -8.77
N LEU A 68 -4.06 5.21 -7.46
CA LEU A 68 -3.16 5.70 -6.42
C LEU A 68 -2.60 4.54 -5.63
N TYR A 69 -1.28 4.34 -5.68
CA TYR A 69 -0.59 3.48 -4.73
C TYR A 69 -0.15 4.27 -3.51
N VAL A 70 -0.66 3.90 -2.34
CA VAL A 70 -0.32 4.57 -1.07
C VAL A 70 0.77 3.79 -0.38
N GLN A 71 1.98 4.34 -0.37
CA GLN A 71 3.11 3.74 0.31
C GLN A 71 2.96 3.89 1.82
N SER A 72 3.21 2.79 2.55
CA SER A 72 3.15 2.77 4.01
C SER A 72 4.21 3.67 4.65
N GLY A 73 3.80 4.41 5.68
CA GLY A 73 4.66 5.26 6.47
C GLY A 73 3.87 5.94 7.58
N PRO A 74 4.52 6.43 8.66
CA PRO A 74 3.81 6.98 9.83
C PRO A 74 2.79 8.06 9.47
N LEU A 75 3.17 9.03 8.63
CA LEU A 75 2.27 10.10 8.19
C LEU A 75 1.08 9.56 7.40
N MET A 76 1.33 8.64 6.46
CA MET A 76 0.29 8.06 5.62
C MET A 76 -0.67 7.20 6.45
N ASN A 77 -0.14 6.34 7.31
CA ASN A 77 -0.94 5.44 8.13
C ASN A 77 -1.84 6.20 9.13
N THR A 78 -1.32 7.27 9.75
CA THR A 78 -2.11 8.14 10.65
C THR A 78 -3.24 8.85 9.88
N ASN A 79 -3.03 9.18 8.61
CA ASN A 79 -4.00 9.89 7.78
C ASN A 79 -4.77 8.97 6.81
N ARG A 80 -4.75 7.64 7.02
CA ARG A 80 -5.34 6.67 6.10
C ARG A 80 -6.82 6.94 5.74
N VAL A 81 -7.64 7.30 6.74
CA VAL A 81 -9.06 7.64 6.51
C VAL A 81 -9.18 8.84 5.59
N ARG A 82 -8.42 9.91 5.87
CA ARG A 82 -8.43 11.13 5.05
C ARG A 82 -7.97 10.86 3.62
N ILE A 83 -6.89 10.08 3.45
CA ILE A 83 -6.36 9.69 2.14
C ILE A 83 -7.40 8.90 1.35
N SER A 84 -7.98 7.86 1.95
CA SER A 84 -8.97 7.01 1.29
C SER A 84 -10.23 7.79 0.91
N THR A 85 -10.73 8.66 1.81
CA THR A 85 -11.90 9.51 1.54
C THR A 85 -11.64 10.48 0.38
N LEU A 86 -10.48 11.16 0.37
CA LEU A 86 -10.12 12.10 -0.69
C LEU A 86 -9.87 11.38 -2.03
N ALA A 87 -9.22 10.22 -2.02
CA ALA A 87 -9.02 9.41 -3.20
C ALA A 87 -10.36 8.94 -3.79
N LEU A 88 -11.29 8.48 -2.96
CA LEU A 88 -12.62 8.09 -3.39
C LEU A 88 -13.39 9.28 -4.01
N ALA A 89 -13.33 10.45 -3.37
CA ALA A 89 -13.94 11.67 -3.89
C ALA A 89 -13.33 12.11 -5.24
N ALA A 90 -12.03 11.89 -5.42
CA ALA A 90 -11.32 12.12 -6.67
C ALA A 90 -11.51 10.99 -7.71
N ARG A 91 -12.30 9.95 -7.40
CA ARG A 91 -12.51 8.74 -8.20
C ARG A 91 -11.21 7.99 -8.54
N LEU A 92 -10.25 8.01 -7.61
CA LEU A 92 -8.99 7.30 -7.72
C LEU A 92 -9.05 5.96 -6.98
N PRO A 93 -9.03 4.83 -7.68
CA PRO A 93 -8.84 3.52 -7.06
C PRO A 93 -7.53 3.49 -6.27
N THR A 94 -7.56 2.95 -5.06
CA THR A 94 -6.38 2.90 -4.19
C THR A 94 -5.86 1.49 -4.00
N LEU A 95 -4.54 1.35 -3.97
CA LEU A 95 -3.83 0.15 -3.53
C LEU A 95 -2.87 0.52 -2.40
N SER A 96 -2.80 -0.29 -1.36
CA SER A 96 -1.86 -0.14 -0.25
C SER A 96 -1.23 -1.46 0.16
N GLY A 97 -0.17 -1.41 0.98
CA GLY A 97 0.43 -2.60 1.60
C GLY A 97 -0.19 -2.95 2.97
N ILE A 98 -1.23 -2.25 3.42
CA ILE A 98 -1.83 -2.41 4.74
C ILE A 98 -3.35 -2.50 4.63
N ARG A 99 -3.92 -3.53 5.26
CA ARG A 99 -5.36 -3.83 5.32
C ARG A 99 -6.19 -2.64 5.84
N ASP A 100 -5.70 -1.90 6.84
CA ASP A 100 -6.39 -0.77 7.46
C ASP A 100 -6.84 0.31 6.47
N TYR A 101 -6.18 0.43 5.30
CA TYR A 101 -6.61 1.36 4.26
C TYR A 101 -7.91 0.89 3.59
N VAL A 102 -8.10 -0.42 3.47
CA VAL A 102 -9.31 -1.00 2.87
C VAL A 102 -10.49 -0.82 3.80
N GLU A 103 -10.30 -0.98 5.12
CA GLU A 103 -11.30 -0.66 6.15
C GLU A 103 -11.66 0.83 6.16
N ALA A 104 -10.69 1.69 5.83
CA ALA A 104 -10.88 3.13 5.71
C ALA A 104 -11.45 3.58 4.35
N ALA A 105 -12.19 2.71 3.64
CA ALA A 105 -12.76 2.94 2.32
C ALA A 105 -11.72 2.99 1.17
N GLY A 106 -10.53 2.44 1.34
CA GLY A 106 -9.63 2.13 0.22
C GLY A 106 -10.16 0.98 -0.61
N LEU A 107 -9.72 0.85 -1.88
CA LEU A 107 -10.23 -0.18 -2.77
C LEU A 107 -9.64 -1.55 -2.45
N MET A 108 -8.31 -1.64 -2.36
CA MET A 108 -7.66 -2.92 -2.09
C MET A 108 -6.33 -2.76 -1.37
N SER A 109 -5.90 -3.84 -0.72
CA SER A 109 -4.55 -3.96 -0.19
C SER A 109 -3.94 -5.31 -0.55
N TYR A 110 -2.63 -5.30 -0.75
CA TYR A 110 -1.84 -6.51 -0.87
C TYR A 110 -0.55 -6.33 -0.06
N GLY A 111 -0.40 -7.09 0.99
CA GLY A 111 0.73 -6.93 1.90
C GLY A 111 0.90 -8.08 2.88
N PRO A 112 1.96 -8.06 3.67
CA PRO A 112 2.23 -9.10 4.66
C PRO A 112 1.08 -9.25 5.67
N ASN A 113 0.79 -10.49 6.06
CA ASN A 113 -0.11 -10.76 7.17
C ASN A 113 0.59 -10.38 8.49
N TYR A 114 0.22 -9.22 9.03
CA TYR A 114 0.85 -8.70 10.25
C TYR A 114 0.60 -9.58 11.48
N ALA A 115 -0.56 -10.21 11.58
CA ALA A 115 -0.86 -11.13 12.68
C ALA A 115 0.09 -12.35 12.67
N ASP A 116 0.41 -12.85 11.47
CA ASP A 116 1.40 -13.92 11.30
C ASP A 116 2.81 -13.45 11.65
N LEU A 117 3.18 -12.24 11.23
CA LEU A 117 4.47 -11.65 11.58
C LEU A 117 4.65 -11.48 13.09
N PHE A 118 3.63 -10.98 13.80
CA PHE A 118 3.68 -10.85 15.26
C PHE A 118 3.74 -12.21 15.97
N ARG A 119 3.06 -13.22 15.46
CA ARG A 119 3.14 -14.58 16.00
C ARG A 119 4.55 -15.14 15.87
N ARG A 120 5.18 -14.98 14.70
CA ARG A 120 6.58 -15.37 14.49
C ARG A 120 7.56 -14.57 15.34
N ALA A 121 7.31 -13.26 15.53
CA ALA A 121 8.10 -12.45 16.45
C ALA A 121 8.05 -12.98 17.89
N ALA A 122 6.92 -13.49 18.35
CA ALA A 122 6.82 -14.12 19.67
C ALA A 122 7.71 -15.36 19.78
N ASP A 123 7.83 -16.18 18.72
CA ASP A 123 8.74 -17.33 18.69
C ASP A 123 10.22 -16.91 18.83
N TYR A 124 10.59 -15.75 18.25
CA TYR A 124 11.93 -15.19 18.42
C TYR A 124 12.16 -14.71 19.86
N VAL A 125 11.17 -14.03 20.43
CA VAL A 125 11.24 -13.58 21.85
C VAL A 125 11.41 -14.80 22.78
N ASP A 126 10.64 -15.85 22.57
CA ASP A 126 10.74 -17.08 23.35
C ASP A 126 12.16 -17.68 23.29
N LYS A 127 12.72 -17.84 22.09
CA LYS A 127 14.08 -18.34 21.90
C LYS A 127 15.13 -17.48 22.62
N ILE A 128 15.00 -16.15 22.55
CA ILE A 128 15.92 -15.22 23.21
C ILE A 128 15.81 -15.35 24.73
N LEU A 129 14.59 -15.44 25.28
CA LEU A 129 14.37 -15.64 26.71
C LEU A 129 14.94 -16.97 27.23
N HIS A 130 14.99 -18.00 26.36
CA HIS A 130 15.64 -19.28 26.63
C HIS A 130 17.14 -19.32 26.35
N GLY A 131 17.76 -18.16 26.07
CA GLY A 131 19.22 -18.02 25.99
C GLY A 131 19.79 -18.01 24.57
N ALA A 132 18.98 -18.05 23.52
CA ALA A 132 19.48 -17.87 22.17
C ALA A 132 19.98 -16.42 21.97
N LYS A 133 21.13 -16.28 21.32
CA LYS A 133 21.65 -14.95 20.98
C LYS A 133 20.93 -14.40 19.77
N PRO A 134 20.48 -13.14 19.76
CA PRO A 134 19.82 -12.53 18.60
C PRO A 134 20.66 -12.60 17.31
N ALA A 135 22.00 -12.57 17.42
CA ALA A 135 22.91 -12.67 16.28
C ALA A 135 22.90 -14.05 15.60
N ASP A 136 22.50 -15.09 16.33
CA ASP A 136 22.45 -16.48 15.84
C ASP A 136 21.08 -16.84 15.25
N LEU A 137 20.09 -15.94 15.39
CA LEU A 137 18.76 -16.16 14.86
C LEU A 137 18.68 -15.75 13.38
N PRO A 138 18.02 -16.55 12.52
CA PRO A 138 17.92 -16.25 11.10
C PRO A 138 17.05 -15.01 10.88
N VAL A 139 17.40 -14.20 9.86
CA VAL A 139 16.52 -13.14 9.38
C VAL A 139 15.51 -13.77 8.43
N GLU A 140 14.23 -13.69 8.80
CA GLU A 140 13.13 -14.22 8.00
C GLU A 140 12.40 -13.11 7.25
N GLN A 141 11.94 -13.42 6.05
CA GLN A 141 11.02 -12.56 5.29
C GLN A 141 9.58 -13.05 5.49
N PRO A 142 8.59 -12.16 5.36
CA PRO A 142 7.20 -12.58 5.34
C PRO A 142 6.96 -13.58 4.22
N THR A 143 6.27 -14.67 4.54
CA THR A 143 5.89 -15.71 3.56
C THR A 143 4.38 -15.72 3.31
N LYS A 144 3.60 -15.08 4.19
CA LYS A 144 2.16 -14.97 4.07
C LYS A 144 1.78 -13.52 3.72
N PHE A 145 1.04 -13.36 2.62
CA PHE A 145 0.51 -12.09 2.16
C PHE A 145 -0.99 -12.22 2.00
N ASP A 146 -1.72 -11.17 2.34
CA ASP A 146 -3.17 -11.11 2.20
C ASP A 146 -3.56 -10.11 1.12
N LEU A 147 -4.48 -10.53 0.25
CA LEU A 147 -5.19 -9.68 -0.69
C LEU A 147 -6.57 -9.37 -0.12
N VAL A 148 -6.84 -8.11 0.20
CA VAL A 148 -8.14 -7.64 0.70
C VAL A 148 -8.75 -6.69 -0.30
N ILE A 149 -10.04 -6.86 -0.59
CA ILE A 149 -10.79 -6.06 -1.58
C ILE A 149 -12.06 -5.52 -0.94
N ASN A 150 -12.37 -4.23 -1.17
CA ASN A 150 -13.60 -3.60 -0.72
C ASN A 150 -14.55 -3.41 -1.92
N LEU A 151 -15.63 -4.21 -1.95
CA LEU A 151 -16.63 -4.15 -3.01
C LEU A 151 -17.53 -2.93 -2.91
N THR A 152 -17.80 -2.42 -1.69
CA THR A 152 -18.52 -1.16 -1.51
C THR A 152 -17.76 -0.01 -2.18
N THR A 153 -16.45 0.06 -1.97
CA THR A 153 -15.59 1.05 -2.63
C THR A 153 -15.50 0.83 -4.14
N ALA A 154 -15.38 -0.42 -4.59
CA ALA A 154 -15.39 -0.75 -6.02
C ALA A 154 -16.69 -0.25 -6.69
N LYS A 155 -17.85 -0.53 -6.09
CA LYS A 155 -19.16 -0.08 -6.55
C LYS A 155 -19.26 1.47 -6.59
N ALA A 156 -18.77 2.15 -5.55
CA ALA A 156 -18.76 3.61 -5.49
C ALA A 156 -17.89 4.26 -6.58
N LEU A 157 -16.80 3.56 -6.99
CA LEU A 157 -15.94 3.96 -8.09
C LEU A 157 -16.48 3.58 -9.47
N GLY A 158 -17.54 2.77 -9.55
CA GLY A 158 -18.09 2.23 -10.80
C GLY A 158 -17.22 1.11 -11.40
N LEU A 159 -16.47 0.42 -10.55
CA LEU A 159 -15.58 -0.67 -10.97
C LEU A 159 -16.26 -2.03 -10.75
N THR A 160 -16.14 -2.91 -11.75
CA THR A 160 -16.51 -4.31 -11.62
C THR A 160 -15.25 -5.14 -11.43
N ILE A 161 -15.17 -5.83 -10.31
CA ILE A 161 -14.04 -6.72 -10.01
C ILE A 161 -14.35 -8.10 -10.61
N PRO A 162 -13.50 -8.65 -11.49
CA PRO A 162 -13.72 -9.97 -12.08
C PRO A 162 -13.78 -11.08 -11.02
N GLU A 163 -14.67 -12.06 -11.18
CA GLU A 163 -14.78 -13.20 -10.25
C GLU A 163 -13.46 -13.95 -10.09
N SER A 164 -12.70 -14.13 -11.18
CA SER A 164 -11.38 -14.76 -11.14
C SER A 164 -10.36 -14.01 -10.28
N PHE A 165 -10.58 -12.70 -10.07
CA PHE A 165 -9.74 -11.89 -9.17
C PHE A 165 -10.26 -11.98 -7.73
N LEU A 166 -11.58 -11.96 -7.54
CA LEU A 166 -12.19 -12.15 -6.22
C LEU A 166 -11.88 -13.53 -5.62
N ALA A 167 -11.84 -14.57 -6.44
CA ALA A 167 -11.47 -15.92 -6.01
C ALA A 167 -10.02 -16.02 -5.46
N ARG A 168 -9.20 -15.03 -5.69
CA ARG A 168 -7.82 -14.93 -5.17
C ARG A 168 -7.71 -14.05 -3.95
N ALA A 169 -8.77 -13.36 -3.56
CA ALA A 169 -8.79 -12.52 -2.38
C ALA A 169 -8.86 -13.40 -1.13
N ASP A 170 -8.05 -13.06 -0.13
CA ASP A 170 -8.11 -13.68 1.20
C ASP A 170 -9.28 -13.13 2.01
N GLU A 171 -9.70 -11.90 1.70
CA GLU A 171 -10.85 -11.26 2.32
C GLU A 171 -11.54 -10.29 1.34
N VAL A 172 -12.87 -10.27 1.40
CA VAL A 172 -13.72 -9.33 0.66
C VAL A 172 -14.60 -8.59 1.66
N ILE A 173 -14.57 -7.25 1.62
CA ILE A 173 -15.43 -6.36 2.42
C ILE A 173 -16.59 -5.91 1.54
N GLU A 174 -17.82 -6.15 2.02
CA GLU A 174 -19.09 -5.81 1.35
C GLU A 174 -19.79 -4.63 2.04
#